data_09c07972dfb21aec03883a2f4b78565e
#
_entry.id   09c07972dfb21aec03883a2f4b78565e
#
_cell.length_a   1.000
_cell.length_b   1.000
_cell.length_c   1.000
_cell.angle_alpha   90.00
_cell.angle_beta   90.00
_cell.angle_gamma   90.00
#
_symmetry.space_group_name_H-M   'P 1'
#
loop_
_entity.id
_entity.type
_entity.pdbx_description
1 polymer ?
#
loop_
_entity_poly.entity_id
_entity_poly.type
_entity_poly.pdbx_seq_one_letter_code
_entity_poly.pdbx_strand_id
1 'polypeptide(L)'
;MKHLLKLLDLSKEEITELLDLADRLKAETKAGVEHHILKGKTLGMIFEKSSTRTRVSFETGMYQLGGHALFLSSRDLQIGRGEPVEDTARVLSRYLDGIMIRTFAQEEVETLARVGSIPIINGLTDFCHPCQVLADLQTVREYKGRIEGLNMCYIGDGNNMANSLIVGFLKMVAHVSFACPKAYQPDAQVLSFTEQYPGKFFMTESPEEAAKDADVIFTDVWASMGQEEEKAVREKAFRGYQINAELLAKAHLGCMVQHCLPAHRGEEITADVFESHADQIFDEAENRLHAQKAVMVAVMADKKDW
;
A
#
# COMPACT_ATOMS: atom_id res chain seq x y z
N MET A 1 -4.51 16.77 -5.67
CA MET A 1 -3.26 15.95 -5.71
C MET A 1 -2.70 15.93 -7.14
N LYS A 2 -1.37 16.07 -7.33
CA LYS A 2 -0.72 15.97 -8.66
C LYS A 2 -0.06 14.62 -8.89
N HIS A 3 0.51 14.06 -7.86
CA HIS A 3 1.22 12.77 -7.84
C HIS A 3 0.82 11.99 -6.60
N LEU A 4 1.02 10.66 -6.60
CA LEU A 4 1.00 9.84 -5.40
C LEU A 4 2.40 9.23 -5.21
N LEU A 5 3.28 9.89 -4.45
CA LEU A 5 4.65 9.41 -4.22
C LEU A 5 4.78 8.66 -2.89
N LYS A 6 4.16 9.19 -1.83
CA LYS A 6 4.09 8.61 -0.48
C LYS A 6 2.92 9.20 0.29
N LEU A 7 2.35 8.48 1.26
CA LEU A 7 1.25 8.98 2.09
C LEU A 7 1.65 10.14 2.99
N LEU A 8 2.94 10.31 3.28
CA LEU A 8 3.46 11.48 4.00
C LEU A 8 3.09 12.81 3.33
N ASP A 9 2.96 12.81 2.00
CA ASP A 9 2.67 14.03 1.22
C ASP A 9 1.18 14.41 1.21
N LEU A 10 0.29 13.50 1.61
CA LEU A 10 -1.16 13.73 1.58
C LEU A 10 -1.69 14.26 2.90
N SER A 11 -2.74 15.07 2.85
CA SER A 11 -3.54 15.42 4.03
C SER A 11 -4.58 14.34 4.38
N LYS A 12 -5.20 14.42 5.57
CA LYS A 12 -6.33 13.56 5.95
C LYS A 12 -7.48 13.69 4.95
N GLU A 13 -7.75 14.92 4.52
CA GLU A 13 -8.83 15.26 3.58
C GLU A 13 -8.56 14.61 2.22
N GLU A 14 -7.34 14.70 1.68
CA GLU A 14 -6.97 14.07 0.42
C GLU A 14 -7.07 12.54 0.48
N ILE A 15 -6.67 11.92 1.59
CA ILE A 15 -6.86 10.48 1.80
C ILE A 15 -8.36 10.15 1.84
N THR A 16 -9.16 10.94 2.55
CA THR A 16 -10.62 10.73 2.64
C THR A 16 -11.28 10.85 1.26
N GLU A 17 -10.94 11.89 0.47
CA GLU A 17 -11.44 12.05 -0.91
C GLU A 17 -11.11 10.83 -1.78
N LEU A 18 -9.90 10.29 -1.67
CA LEU A 18 -9.50 9.07 -2.40
C LEU A 18 -10.31 7.85 -1.97
N LEU A 19 -10.53 7.67 -0.67
CA LEU A 19 -11.33 6.55 -0.16
C LEU A 19 -12.79 6.66 -0.59
N ASP A 20 -13.39 7.86 -0.54
CA ASP A 20 -14.77 8.10 -0.96
C ASP A 20 -14.94 7.84 -2.47
N LEU A 21 -13.97 8.26 -3.26
CA LEU A 21 -13.93 7.96 -4.69
C LEU A 21 -13.78 6.46 -4.96
N ALA A 22 -12.94 5.76 -4.20
CA ALA A 22 -12.74 4.32 -4.32
C ALA A 22 -14.03 3.55 -4.01
N ASP A 23 -14.74 3.91 -2.94
CA ASP A 23 -16.02 3.30 -2.57
C ASP A 23 -17.08 3.51 -3.65
N ARG A 24 -17.19 4.73 -4.18
CA ARG A 24 -18.10 5.03 -5.29
C ARG A 24 -17.77 4.18 -6.52
N LEU A 25 -16.51 4.19 -6.97
CA LEU A 25 -16.08 3.44 -8.15
C LEU A 25 -16.24 1.91 -7.96
N LYS A 26 -16.08 1.40 -6.72
CA LYS A 26 -16.36 0.01 -6.37
C LYS A 26 -17.84 -0.31 -6.53
N ALA A 27 -18.71 0.50 -5.92
CA ALA A 27 -20.15 0.32 -5.98
C ALA A 27 -20.68 0.38 -7.43
N GLU A 28 -20.24 1.36 -8.21
CA GLU A 28 -20.60 1.53 -9.62
C GLU A 28 -20.12 0.34 -10.48
N THR A 29 -18.88 -0.14 -10.25
CA THR A 29 -18.34 -1.34 -10.93
C THR A 29 -19.19 -2.58 -10.63
N LYS A 30 -19.56 -2.80 -9.36
CA LYS A 30 -20.44 -3.93 -8.97
C LYS A 30 -21.86 -3.82 -9.53
N ALA A 31 -22.32 -2.60 -9.77
CA ALA A 31 -23.62 -2.32 -10.43
C ALA A 31 -23.54 -2.39 -11.97
N GLY A 32 -22.38 -2.67 -12.57
CA GLY A 32 -22.21 -2.75 -14.02
C GLY A 32 -22.21 -1.39 -14.74
N VAL A 33 -21.94 -0.30 -14.01
CA VAL A 33 -21.84 1.03 -14.60
C VAL A 33 -20.51 1.15 -15.35
N GLU A 34 -20.58 1.47 -16.63
CA GLU A 34 -19.39 1.72 -17.47
C GLU A 34 -18.84 3.12 -17.20
N HIS A 35 -17.52 3.22 -17.11
CA HIS A 35 -16.79 4.46 -16.93
C HIS A 35 -15.97 4.82 -18.16
N HIS A 36 -15.96 6.12 -18.51
CA HIS A 36 -15.12 6.68 -19.57
C HIS A 36 -14.27 7.86 -19.07
N ILE A 37 -14.03 7.92 -17.74
CA ILE A 37 -13.36 9.05 -17.06
C ILE A 37 -11.94 9.28 -17.62
N LEU A 38 -11.24 8.20 -17.97
CA LEU A 38 -9.89 8.27 -18.55
C LEU A 38 -9.85 7.90 -20.04
N LYS A 39 -10.97 8.11 -20.76
CA LYS A 39 -11.04 7.85 -22.20
C LYS A 39 -9.95 8.62 -22.95
N GLY A 40 -9.16 7.90 -23.76
CA GLY A 40 -8.05 8.46 -24.53
C GLY A 40 -6.77 8.69 -23.74
N LYS A 41 -6.74 8.37 -22.44
CA LYS A 41 -5.55 8.46 -21.59
C LYS A 41 -4.74 7.17 -21.61
N THR A 42 -3.42 7.31 -21.52
CA THR A 42 -2.47 6.18 -21.48
C THR A 42 -1.61 6.26 -20.22
N LEU A 43 -1.60 5.19 -19.44
CA LEU A 43 -0.74 4.99 -18.28
C LEU A 43 0.43 4.08 -18.64
N GLY A 44 1.67 4.57 -18.52
CA GLY A 44 2.86 3.71 -18.58
C GLY A 44 3.14 3.10 -17.21
N MET A 45 3.32 1.78 -17.15
CA MET A 45 3.56 1.06 -15.89
C MET A 45 4.97 0.47 -15.90
N ILE A 46 5.93 1.16 -15.27
CA ILE A 46 7.33 0.71 -15.18
C ILE A 46 7.48 -0.28 -14.02
N PHE A 47 7.99 -1.47 -14.31
CA PHE A 47 8.24 -2.52 -13.35
C PHE A 47 9.71 -2.92 -13.30
N GLU A 48 10.39 -2.60 -12.22
CA GLU A 48 11.70 -3.15 -11.85
C GLU A 48 11.56 -4.35 -10.91
N LYS A 49 10.51 -4.34 -10.08
CA LYS A 49 10.08 -5.47 -9.26
C LYS A 49 8.80 -6.08 -9.80
N SER A 50 8.78 -7.38 -10.02
CA SER A 50 7.59 -8.10 -10.51
C SER A 50 6.42 -8.04 -9.50
N SER A 51 5.19 -7.99 -10.00
CA SER A 51 3.98 -8.11 -9.18
C SER A 51 2.77 -8.42 -10.04
N THR A 52 2.15 -9.57 -9.80
CA THR A 52 0.90 -9.96 -10.43
C THR A 52 -0.24 -9.03 -10.03
N ARG A 53 -0.43 -8.81 -8.72
CA ARG A 53 -1.52 -7.97 -8.19
C ARG A 53 -1.44 -6.53 -8.69
N THR A 54 -0.28 -5.89 -8.60
CA THR A 54 -0.11 -4.50 -9.07
C THR A 54 -0.35 -4.40 -10.57
N ARG A 55 0.21 -5.32 -11.36
CA ARG A 55 0.03 -5.30 -12.81
C ARG A 55 -1.44 -5.45 -13.17
N VAL A 56 -2.07 -6.54 -12.73
CA VAL A 56 -3.45 -6.86 -13.12
C VAL A 56 -4.43 -5.79 -12.65
N SER A 57 -4.28 -5.26 -11.41
CA SER A 57 -5.20 -4.25 -10.87
C SER A 57 -5.08 -2.90 -11.61
N PHE A 58 -3.87 -2.46 -11.96
CA PHE A 58 -3.71 -1.23 -12.76
C PHE A 58 -4.18 -1.40 -14.21
N GLU A 59 -3.83 -2.51 -14.89
CA GLU A 59 -4.30 -2.77 -16.25
C GLU A 59 -5.83 -2.84 -16.31
N THR A 60 -6.44 -3.62 -15.39
CA THR A 60 -7.90 -3.75 -15.29
C THR A 60 -8.55 -2.41 -14.93
N GLY A 61 -7.96 -1.68 -13.97
CA GLY A 61 -8.46 -0.37 -13.56
C GLY A 61 -8.47 0.64 -14.68
N MET A 62 -7.38 0.75 -15.47
CA MET A 62 -7.32 1.62 -16.64
C MET A 62 -8.36 1.23 -17.69
N TYR A 63 -8.49 -0.07 -17.98
CA TYR A 63 -9.51 -0.56 -18.90
C TYR A 63 -10.93 -0.18 -18.45
N GLN A 64 -11.26 -0.42 -17.17
CA GLN A 64 -12.58 -0.09 -16.62
C GLN A 64 -12.86 1.42 -16.58
N LEU A 65 -11.83 2.27 -16.59
CA LEU A 65 -11.96 3.73 -16.66
C LEU A 65 -11.95 4.27 -18.10
N GLY A 66 -11.92 3.38 -19.10
CA GLY A 66 -11.91 3.73 -20.52
C GLY A 66 -10.56 4.16 -21.07
N GLY A 67 -9.48 4.02 -20.29
CA GLY A 67 -8.10 4.32 -20.69
C GLY A 67 -7.33 3.09 -21.17
N HIS A 68 -6.04 3.28 -21.39
CA HIS A 68 -5.11 2.24 -21.82
C HIS A 68 -3.89 2.17 -20.90
N ALA A 69 -3.42 0.97 -20.58
CA ALA A 69 -2.21 0.75 -19.80
C ALA A 69 -1.15 0.04 -20.64
N LEU A 70 0.10 0.51 -20.54
CA LEU A 70 1.27 -0.10 -21.15
C LEU A 70 2.14 -0.74 -20.08
N PHE A 71 2.33 -2.05 -20.15
CA PHE A 71 3.28 -2.74 -19.27
C PHE A 71 4.70 -2.53 -19.79
N LEU A 72 5.55 -1.94 -18.96
CA LEU A 72 6.91 -1.55 -19.27
C LEU A 72 7.87 -2.25 -18.28
N SER A 73 8.43 -3.40 -18.69
CA SER A 73 9.46 -4.08 -17.91
C SER A 73 10.79 -3.35 -18.03
N SER A 74 11.46 -3.06 -16.91
CA SER A 74 12.79 -2.45 -16.94
C SER A 74 13.83 -3.28 -17.72
N ARG A 75 13.62 -4.59 -17.84
CA ARG A 75 14.46 -5.47 -18.66
C ARG A 75 14.41 -5.15 -20.16
N ASP A 76 13.30 -4.57 -20.61
CA ASP A 76 13.05 -4.23 -22.02
C ASP A 76 13.25 -2.73 -22.29
N LEU A 77 13.38 -1.92 -21.24
CA LEU A 77 13.57 -0.46 -21.31
C LEU A 77 15.05 -0.07 -21.24
N GLN A 78 15.37 1.15 -21.70
CA GLN A 78 16.72 1.69 -21.64
C GLN A 78 17.13 2.09 -20.22
N ILE A 79 16.16 2.40 -19.31
CA ILE A 79 16.41 2.65 -17.89
C ILE A 79 17.12 1.46 -17.23
N GLY A 80 16.73 0.23 -17.56
CA GLY A 80 17.42 -0.99 -17.13
C GLY A 80 18.80 -1.20 -17.76
N ARG A 81 19.22 -0.34 -18.71
CA ARG A 81 20.51 -0.36 -19.40
C ARG A 81 21.35 0.87 -19.11
N GLY A 82 20.96 1.67 -18.11
CA GLY A 82 21.73 2.85 -17.65
C GLY A 82 21.31 4.18 -18.27
N GLU A 83 20.15 4.28 -18.94
CA GLU A 83 19.58 5.59 -19.30
C GLU A 83 19.22 6.33 -18.00
N PRO A 84 19.60 7.63 -17.86
CA PRO A 84 19.21 8.41 -16.69
C PRO A 84 17.69 8.48 -16.52
N VAL A 85 17.22 8.40 -15.28
CA VAL A 85 15.79 8.50 -14.93
C VAL A 85 15.19 9.80 -15.46
N GLU A 86 15.96 10.88 -15.45
CA GLU A 86 15.58 12.20 -15.95
C GLU A 86 15.26 12.20 -17.45
N ASP A 87 16.02 11.46 -18.26
CA ASP A 87 15.79 11.38 -19.69
C ASP A 87 14.56 10.52 -20.00
N THR A 88 14.44 9.38 -19.33
CA THR A 88 13.22 8.56 -19.37
C THR A 88 11.98 9.39 -18.98
N ALA A 89 12.05 10.20 -17.92
CA ALA A 89 10.95 11.07 -17.50
C ALA A 89 10.54 12.08 -18.57
N ARG A 90 11.53 12.74 -19.22
CA ARG A 90 11.29 13.73 -20.28
C ARG A 90 10.67 13.12 -21.52
N VAL A 91 11.15 11.95 -21.93
CA VAL A 91 10.65 11.24 -23.13
C VAL A 91 9.24 10.73 -22.89
N LEU A 92 9.01 9.97 -21.79
CA LEU A 92 7.71 9.38 -21.52
C LEU A 92 6.63 10.43 -21.23
N SER A 93 7.00 11.59 -20.68
CA SER A 93 6.07 12.71 -20.51
C SER A 93 5.53 13.29 -21.82
N ARG A 94 6.13 12.97 -22.96
CA ARG A 94 5.66 13.39 -24.31
C ARG A 94 4.77 12.35 -24.99
N TYR A 95 4.71 11.14 -24.45
CA TYR A 95 3.96 10.03 -25.03
C TYR A 95 2.77 9.61 -24.18
N LEU A 96 2.85 9.79 -22.86
CA LEU A 96 1.92 9.25 -21.88
C LEU A 96 1.19 10.35 -21.12
N ASP A 97 0.08 9.99 -20.49
CA ASP A 97 -0.70 10.88 -19.62
C ASP A 97 -0.41 10.66 -18.14
N GLY A 98 0.28 9.57 -17.78
CA GLY A 98 0.70 9.25 -16.42
C GLY A 98 1.70 8.09 -16.40
N ILE A 99 2.48 7.99 -15.34
CA ILE A 99 3.40 6.88 -15.10
C ILE A 99 3.10 6.29 -13.72
N MET A 100 2.93 4.97 -13.67
CA MET A 100 3.06 4.19 -12.45
C MET A 100 4.43 3.51 -12.47
N ILE A 101 5.14 3.55 -11.36
CA ILE A 101 6.44 2.86 -11.22
C ILE A 101 6.47 2.00 -9.97
N ARG A 102 7.02 0.79 -10.10
CA ARG A 102 7.33 -0.13 -9.01
C ARG A 102 8.82 -0.46 -9.06
N THR A 103 9.57 0.11 -8.12
CA THR A 103 11.04 0.11 -8.13
C THR A 103 11.61 -0.13 -6.72
N PHE A 104 12.89 0.11 -6.53
CA PHE A 104 13.61 -0.01 -5.26
C PHE A 104 13.71 1.34 -4.55
N ALA A 105 14.34 2.33 -5.17
CA ALA A 105 14.65 3.60 -4.55
C ALA A 105 13.49 4.60 -4.60
N GLN A 106 13.15 5.19 -3.46
CA GLN A 106 12.15 6.28 -3.40
C GLN A 106 12.56 7.51 -4.22
N GLU A 107 13.87 7.81 -4.25
CA GLU A 107 14.43 8.95 -5.00
C GLU A 107 14.14 8.86 -6.50
N GLU A 108 14.08 7.66 -7.06
CA GLU A 108 13.76 7.45 -8.48
C GLU A 108 12.33 7.92 -8.79
N VAL A 109 11.37 7.56 -7.94
CA VAL A 109 9.97 8.01 -8.05
C VAL A 109 9.87 9.53 -7.92
N GLU A 110 10.59 10.11 -6.96
CA GLU A 110 10.62 11.56 -6.73
C GLU A 110 11.31 12.31 -7.89
N THR A 111 12.34 11.70 -8.49
CA THR A 111 13.02 12.27 -9.67
C THR A 111 12.10 12.27 -10.89
N LEU A 112 11.37 11.17 -11.16
CA LEU A 112 10.34 11.15 -12.21
C LEU A 112 9.32 12.27 -12.02
N ALA A 113 8.85 12.48 -10.80
CA ALA A 113 7.85 13.51 -10.48
C ALA A 113 8.39 14.95 -10.59
N ARG A 114 9.67 15.15 -10.25
CA ARG A 114 10.34 16.45 -10.30
C ARG A 114 10.68 16.87 -11.72
N VAL A 115 11.09 15.94 -12.57
CA VAL A 115 11.59 16.22 -13.93
C VAL A 115 10.51 16.04 -15.00
N GLY A 116 9.59 15.09 -14.80
CA GLY A 116 8.48 14.83 -15.70
C GLY A 116 7.39 15.90 -15.60
N SER A 117 6.57 16.00 -16.65
CA SER A 117 5.42 16.93 -16.69
C SER A 117 4.06 16.26 -16.46
N ILE A 118 4.02 14.94 -16.37
CA ILE A 118 2.81 14.14 -16.17
C ILE A 118 2.75 13.57 -14.75
N PRO A 119 1.57 13.12 -14.27
CA PRO A 119 1.41 12.49 -12.97
C PRO A 119 2.26 11.23 -12.78
N ILE A 120 2.80 11.07 -11.58
CA ILE A 120 3.54 9.88 -11.16
C ILE A 120 2.81 9.19 -10.01
N ILE A 121 2.66 7.87 -10.12
CA ILE A 121 2.04 7.00 -9.11
C ILE A 121 3.11 6.02 -8.61
N ASN A 122 3.41 6.06 -7.33
CA ASN A 122 4.26 5.07 -6.68
C ASN A 122 3.49 3.76 -6.49
N GLY A 123 3.83 2.75 -7.28
CA GLY A 123 3.29 1.40 -7.16
C GLY A 123 3.91 0.58 -6.01
N LEU A 124 5.14 0.88 -5.63
CA LEU A 124 5.91 0.40 -4.48
C LEU A 124 7.37 0.84 -4.61
N THR A 125 7.97 1.20 -3.49
CA THR A 125 9.43 1.30 -3.29
C THR A 125 9.85 0.53 -2.05
N ASP A 126 11.15 0.49 -1.74
CA ASP A 126 11.64 -0.05 -0.46
C ASP A 126 11.24 0.82 0.74
N PHE A 127 10.93 2.10 0.50
CA PHE A 127 10.48 3.02 1.53
C PHE A 127 8.99 2.91 1.83
N CYS A 128 8.11 2.80 0.81
CA CYS A 128 6.66 2.82 1.02
C CYS A 128 5.85 2.09 -0.07
N HIS A 129 4.61 1.75 0.27
CA HIS A 129 3.61 1.15 -0.61
C HIS A 129 2.25 1.88 -0.48
N PRO A 130 2.13 3.13 -0.97
CA PRO A 130 0.96 3.97 -0.71
C PRO A 130 -0.35 3.39 -1.28
N CYS A 131 -0.31 2.78 -2.47
CA CYS A 131 -1.48 2.16 -3.10
C CYS A 131 -2.05 0.98 -2.29
N GLN A 132 -1.19 0.23 -1.59
CA GLN A 132 -1.64 -0.85 -0.73
C GLN A 132 -2.39 -0.28 0.47
N VAL A 133 -1.79 0.68 1.16
CA VAL A 133 -2.39 1.21 2.38
C VAL A 133 -3.70 1.98 2.11
N LEU A 134 -3.89 2.57 0.94
CA LEU A 134 -5.20 3.10 0.56
C LEU A 134 -6.25 1.97 0.46
N ALA A 135 -5.90 0.80 -0.05
CA ALA A 135 -6.80 -0.36 -0.08
C ALA A 135 -7.04 -0.93 1.33
N ASP A 136 -6.02 -0.95 2.18
CA ASP A 136 -6.12 -1.38 3.59
C ASP A 136 -7.10 -0.47 4.35
N LEU A 137 -6.93 0.84 4.24
CA LEU A 137 -7.82 1.83 4.84
C LEU A 137 -9.26 1.72 4.33
N GLN A 138 -9.45 1.48 3.01
CA GLN A 138 -10.76 1.24 2.41
C GLN A 138 -11.41 0.01 3.03
N THR A 139 -10.68 -1.11 3.13
CA THR A 139 -11.18 -2.36 3.68
C THR A 139 -11.55 -2.24 5.16
N VAL A 140 -10.68 -1.61 5.95
CA VAL A 140 -10.98 -1.36 7.37
C VAL A 140 -12.24 -0.49 7.51
N ARG A 141 -12.40 0.54 6.68
CA ARG A 141 -13.60 1.39 6.68
C ARG A 141 -14.86 0.62 6.29
N GLU A 142 -14.79 -0.29 5.32
CA GLU A 142 -15.92 -1.15 4.92
C GLU A 142 -16.39 -2.07 6.06
N TYR A 143 -15.47 -2.70 6.78
CA TYR A 143 -15.80 -3.65 7.85
C TYR A 143 -16.11 -2.99 9.19
N LYS A 144 -15.47 -1.88 9.52
CA LYS A 144 -15.61 -1.19 10.84
C LYS A 144 -16.50 0.05 10.78
N GLY A 145 -16.88 0.53 9.59
CA GLY A 145 -17.67 1.75 9.39
C GLY A 145 -16.90 3.05 9.63
N ARG A 146 -15.66 2.97 10.12
CA ARG A 146 -14.80 4.12 10.44
C ARG A 146 -13.34 3.69 10.47
N ILE A 147 -12.42 4.66 10.50
CA ILE A 147 -10.99 4.45 10.78
C ILE A 147 -10.60 5.22 12.05
N GLU A 148 -11.12 6.43 12.20
CA GLU A 148 -10.81 7.31 13.34
C GLU A 148 -11.10 6.62 14.69
N GLY A 149 -10.11 6.66 15.58
CA GLY A 149 -10.20 6.10 16.93
C GLY A 149 -10.10 4.59 17.02
N LEU A 150 -9.88 3.85 15.91
CA LEU A 150 -9.58 2.42 15.96
C LEU A 150 -8.15 2.19 16.46
N ASN A 151 -7.95 1.03 17.07
CA ASN A 151 -6.64 0.52 17.46
C ASN A 151 -6.11 -0.40 16.34
N MET A 152 -5.21 0.11 15.52
CA MET A 152 -4.49 -0.67 14.52
C MET A 152 -3.20 -1.21 15.13
N CYS A 153 -2.95 -2.50 14.94
CA CYS A 153 -1.72 -3.17 15.34
C CYS A 153 -0.99 -3.69 14.09
N TYR A 154 0.32 -3.49 14.04
CA TYR A 154 1.19 -4.17 13.07
C TYR A 154 2.22 -5.03 13.80
N ILE A 155 2.40 -6.27 13.35
CA ILE A 155 3.37 -7.21 13.92
C ILE A 155 4.23 -7.77 12.80
N GLY A 156 5.53 -7.49 12.84
CA GLY A 156 6.47 -7.93 11.79
C GLY A 156 7.63 -6.98 11.56
N ASP A 157 8.17 -7.01 10.35
CA ASP A 157 9.30 -6.20 9.91
C ASP A 157 8.91 -4.72 9.74
N GLY A 158 9.77 -3.80 10.14
CA GLY A 158 9.66 -2.37 9.90
C GLY A 158 9.92 -1.96 8.44
N ASN A 159 9.35 -2.70 7.51
CA ASN A 159 9.51 -2.55 6.07
C ASN A 159 8.65 -1.41 5.47
N ASN A 160 8.55 -1.36 4.15
CA ASN A 160 7.75 -0.37 3.42
C ASN A 160 6.24 -0.45 3.72
N MET A 161 5.72 -1.65 4.05
CA MET A 161 4.32 -1.79 4.49
C MET A 161 4.11 -1.16 5.86
N ALA A 162 4.98 -1.48 6.82
CA ALA A 162 4.97 -0.87 8.15
C ALA A 162 5.05 0.65 8.07
N ASN A 163 6.00 1.19 7.29
CA ASN A 163 6.15 2.62 7.06
C ASN A 163 4.85 3.27 6.58
N SER A 164 4.22 2.67 5.58
CA SER A 164 3.01 3.22 4.96
C SER A 164 1.77 3.08 5.86
N LEU A 165 1.62 1.97 6.57
CA LEU A 165 0.52 1.73 7.51
C LEU A 165 0.56 2.70 8.68
N ILE A 166 1.74 2.89 9.30
CA ILE A 166 1.92 3.86 10.40
C ILE A 166 1.46 5.24 9.94
N VAL A 167 1.94 5.71 8.80
CA VAL A 167 1.58 7.04 8.27
C VAL A 167 0.09 7.12 7.94
N GLY A 168 -0.44 6.15 7.21
CA GLY A 168 -1.84 6.16 6.77
C GLY A 168 -2.82 6.16 7.94
N PHE A 169 -2.64 5.28 8.91
CA PHE A 169 -3.54 5.17 10.05
C PHE A 169 -3.43 6.37 11.02
N LEU A 170 -2.22 6.89 11.26
CA LEU A 170 -2.05 8.09 12.08
C LEU A 170 -2.72 9.31 11.43
N LYS A 171 -2.56 9.51 10.12
CA LYS A 171 -3.25 10.59 9.39
C LYS A 171 -4.77 10.46 9.45
N MET A 172 -5.30 9.24 9.50
CA MET A 172 -6.73 8.97 9.69
C MET A 172 -7.15 8.95 11.17
N VAL A 173 -6.28 9.43 12.07
CA VAL A 173 -6.54 9.63 13.50
C VAL A 173 -6.83 8.33 14.28
N ALA A 174 -6.33 7.21 13.79
CA ALA A 174 -6.33 5.94 14.53
C ALA A 174 -5.21 5.92 15.60
N HIS A 175 -5.28 4.96 16.51
CA HIS A 175 -4.16 4.57 17.37
C HIS A 175 -3.38 3.47 16.67
N VAL A 176 -2.06 3.54 16.72
CA VAL A 176 -1.15 2.60 16.06
C VAL A 176 -0.25 1.95 17.10
N SER A 177 -0.34 0.64 17.24
CA SER A 177 0.63 -0.18 17.98
C SER A 177 1.48 -0.98 17.00
N PHE A 178 2.78 -1.08 17.31
CA PHE A 178 3.75 -1.69 16.41
C PHE A 178 4.68 -2.62 17.18
N ALA A 179 4.81 -3.87 16.76
CA ALA A 179 5.76 -4.81 17.34
C ALA A 179 6.75 -5.33 16.31
N CYS A 180 8.02 -5.15 16.58
CA CYS A 180 9.13 -5.68 15.78
C CYS A 180 10.35 -6.01 16.66
N PRO A 181 11.26 -6.89 16.20
CA PRO A 181 12.56 -7.03 16.83
C PRO A 181 13.35 -5.72 16.71
N LYS A 182 14.15 -5.40 17.72
CA LYS A 182 14.90 -4.13 17.83
C LYS A 182 15.73 -3.75 16.59
N ALA A 183 16.23 -4.75 15.85
CA ALA A 183 17.03 -4.52 14.64
C ALA A 183 16.19 -4.25 13.37
N TYR A 184 14.86 -4.34 13.45
CA TYR A 184 13.96 -4.28 12.30
C TYR A 184 12.88 -3.19 12.47
N GLN A 185 13.31 -2.03 12.96
CA GLN A 185 12.42 -0.90 13.20
C GLN A 185 12.02 -0.19 11.89
N PRO A 186 10.88 0.52 11.88
CA PRO A 186 10.50 1.39 10.77
C PRO A 186 11.55 2.46 10.46
N ASP A 187 11.46 3.03 9.27
CA ASP A 187 12.35 4.11 8.83
C ASP A 187 12.33 5.30 9.80
N ALA A 188 13.50 5.89 10.03
CA ALA A 188 13.68 7.01 10.97
C ALA A 188 12.79 8.23 10.61
N GLN A 189 12.54 8.48 9.32
CA GLN A 189 11.63 9.56 8.89
C GLN A 189 10.19 9.27 9.34
N VAL A 190 9.76 8.01 9.29
CA VAL A 190 8.43 7.60 9.74
C VAL A 190 8.33 7.68 11.26
N LEU A 191 9.35 7.25 11.99
CA LEU A 191 9.38 7.38 13.45
C LEU A 191 9.31 8.86 13.88
N SER A 192 10.08 9.75 13.23
CA SER A 192 9.99 11.18 13.49
C SER A 192 8.60 11.77 13.17
N PHE A 193 7.94 11.26 12.11
CA PHE A 193 6.57 11.67 11.78
C PHE A 193 5.58 11.31 12.91
N THR A 194 5.78 10.19 13.61
CA THR A 194 4.87 9.78 14.70
C THR A 194 4.83 10.77 15.87
N GLU A 195 5.89 11.57 16.06
CA GLU A 195 5.97 12.59 17.12
C GLU A 195 4.89 13.69 16.96
N GLN A 196 4.35 13.86 15.77
CA GLN A 196 3.23 14.79 15.49
C GLN A 196 1.89 14.26 16.04
N TYR A 197 1.84 13.00 16.51
CA TYR A 197 0.63 12.33 16.99
C TYR A 197 0.83 11.81 18.43
N PRO A 198 1.02 12.70 19.42
CA PRO A 198 1.32 12.30 20.80
C PRO A 198 0.23 11.40 21.37
N GLY A 199 0.64 10.26 21.96
CA GLY A 199 -0.26 9.28 22.56
C GLY A 199 -1.03 8.40 21.58
N LYS A 200 -0.75 8.50 20.27
CA LYS A 200 -1.40 7.67 19.25
C LYS A 200 -0.49 6.62 18.63
N PHE A 201 0.80 6.67 18.90
CA PHE A 201 1.77 5.66 18.44
C PHE A 201 2.45 5.00 19.63
N PHE A 202 2.51 3.67 19.61
CA PHE A 202 3.19 2.84 20.60
C PHE A 202 4.01 1.77 19.89
N MET A 203 5.28 1.64 20.24
CA MET A 203 6.19 0.62 19.70
C MET A 203 6.79 -0.22 20.81
N THR A 204 6.83 -1.54 20.61
CA THR A 204 7.34 -2.52 21.57
C THR A 204 8.05 -3.68 20.85
N GLU A 205 8.79 -4.51 21.60
CA GLU A 205 9.30 -5.80 21.12
C GLU A 205 8.34 -6.97 21.46
N SER A 206 7.24 -6.71 22.19
CA SER A 206 6.24 -7.73 22.57
C SER A 206 5.02 -7.71 21.64
N PRO A 207 4.81 -8.74 20.82
CA PRO A 207 3.60 -8.88 20.01
C PRO A 207 2.32 -8.85 20.84
N GLU A 208 2.34 -9.42 22.05
CA GLU A 208 1.16 -9.48 22.94
C GLU A 208 0.78 -8.09 23.45
N GLU A 209 1.77 -7.25 23.77
CA GLU A 209 1.50 -5.86 24.18
C GLU A 209 0.92 -5.04 23.03
N ALA A 210 1.47 -5.22 21.82
CA ALA A 210 0.99 -4.50 20.63
C ALA A 210 -0.40 -4.94 20.22
N ALA A 211 -0.71 -6.25 20.28
CA ALA A 211 -2.01 -6.81 19.91
C ALA A 211 -3.13 -6.51 20.90
N LYS A 212 -2.78 -6.05 22.12
CA LYS A 212 -3.76 -5.78 23.17
C LYS A 212 -4.79 -4.77 22.71
N ASP A 213 -6.07 -5.14 22.83
CA ASP A 213 -7.23 -4.31 22.47
C ASP A 213 -7.22 -3.82 21.00
N ALA A 214 -6.53 -4.52 20.08
CA ALA A 214 -6.51 -4.18 18.68
C ALA A 214 -7.86 -4.45 18.00
N ASP A 215 -8.30 -3.52 17.14
CA ASP A 215 -9.49 -3.66 16.27
C ASP A 215 -9.13 -4.29 14.93
N VAL A 216 -7.90 -4.10 14.49
CA VAL A 216 -7.32 -4.69 13.27
C VAL A 216 -5.84 -4.99 13.48
N ILE A 217 -5.40 -6.17 13.06
CA ILE A 217 -4.00 -6.59 13.09
C ILE A 217 -3.53 -6.79 11.65
N PHE A 218 -2.41 -6.15 11.31
CA PHE A 218 -1.69 -6.33 10.06
C PHE A 218 -0.40 -7.10 10.29
N THR A 219 -0.03 -7.90 9.30
CA THR A 219 1.31 -8.48 9.18
C THR A 219 1.73 -8.56 7.72
N ASP A 220 3.01 -8.78 7.49
CA ASP A 220 3.61 -8.99 6.18
C ASP A 220 4.72 -10.03 6.30
N VAL A 221 5.18 -10.55 5.17
CA VAL A 221 6.29 -11.52 5.12
C VAL A 221 7.53 -11.00 5.85
N TRP A 222 8.21 -11.87 6.59
CA TRP A 222 9.42 -11.48 7.33
C TRP A 222 10.62 -11.21 6.42
N ALA A 223 10.65 -11.79 5.22
CA ALA A 223 11.64 -11.52 4.20
C ALA A 223 10.93 -11.08 2.91
N SER A 224 11.09 -9.81 2.56
CA SER A 224 10.53 -9.21 1.33
C SER A 224 11.32 -9.62 0.09
N MET A 225 10.78 -9.32 -1.10
CA MET A 225 11.46 -9.57 -2.39
C MET A 225 12.82 -8.88 -2.42
N GLY A 226 13.87 -9.66 -2.74
CA GLY A 226 15.26 -9.21 -2.76
C GLY A 226 16.02 -9.45 -1.44
N GLN A 227 15.36 -10.04 -0.44
CA GLN A 227 15.95 -10.37 0.86
C GLN A 227 16.04 -11.89 1.10
N GLU A 228 15.94 -12.70 0.04
CA GLU A 228 15.91 -14.16 0.12
C GLU A 228 17.15 -14.74 0.78
N GLU A 229 18.30 -14.10 0.62
CA GLU A 229 19.58 -14.52 1.25
C GLU A 229 19.57 -14.33 2.78
N GLU A 230 18.75 -13.41 3.29
CA GLU A 230 18.61 -13.14 4.73
C GLU A 230 17.55 -14.03 5.41
N LYS A 231 16.82 -14.85 4.66
CA LYS A 231 15.63 -15.59 5.13
C LYS A 231 15.89 -16.31 6.46
N ALA A 232 16.96 -17.09 6.57
CA ALA A 232 17.26 -17.86 7.79
C ALA A 232 17.57 -16.97 9.01
N VAL A 233 18.19 -15.81 8.80
CA VAL A 233 18.48 -14.84 9.87
C VAL A 233 17.19 -14.18 10.33
N ARG A 234 16.33 -13.80 9.39
CA ARG A 234 15.02 -13.18 9.65
C ARG A 234 14.07 -14.14 10.35
N GLU A 235 13.95 -15.38 9.91
CA GLU A 235 13.13 -16.41 10.58
C GLU A 235 13.54 -16.60 12.06
N LYS A 236 14.83 -16.50 12.36
CA LYS A 236 15.31 -16.57 13.75
C LYS A 236 14.96 -15.31 14.53
N ALA A 237 15.10 -14.12 13.94
CA ALA A 237 14.83 -12.85 14.56
C ALA A 237 13.33 -12.65 14.83
N PHE A 238 12.47 -13.09 13.92
CA PHE A 238 11.01 -12.95 14.01
C PHE A 238 10.31 -14.13 14.70
N ARG A 239 11.07 -15.03 15.32
CA ARG A 239 10.48 -16.10 16.12
C ARG A 239 9.63 -15.50 17.27
N GLY A 240 8.33 -15.81 17.27
CA GLY A 240 7.35 -15.26 18.22
C GLY A 240 6.51 -14.10 17.67
N TYR A 241 6.82 -13.60 16.46
CA TYR A 241 6.04 -12.54 15.79
C TYR A 241 4.96 -13.07 14.83
N GLN A 242 4.54 -14.32 15.03
CA GLN A 242 3.51 -14.95 14.22
C GLN A 242 2.11 -14.56 14.70
N ILE A 243 1.23 -14.21 13.78
CA ILE A 243 -0.20 -14.04 14.08
C ILE A 243 -0.83 -15.44 14.20
N ASN A 244 -1.24 -15.79 15.39
CA ASN A 244 -1.87 -17.05 15.77
C ASN A 244 -3.08 -16.83 16.69
N ALA A 245 -3.80 -17.89 17.03
CA ALA A 245 -5.01 -17.81 17.85
C ALA A 245 -4.75 -17.26 19.28
N GLU A 246 -3.59 -17.54 19.87
CA GLU A 246 -3.24 -17.03 21.21
C GLU A 246 -3.02 -15.53 21.19
N LEU A 247 -2.37 -15.03 20.13
CA LEU A 247 -2.15 -13.61 19.95
C LEU A 247 -3.48 -12.88 19.67
N LEU A 248 -4.33 -13.43 18.79
CA LEU A 248 -5.65 -12.87 18.50
C LEU A 248 -6.55 -12.80 19.74
N ALA A 249 -6.40 -13.72 20.69
CA ALA A 249 -7.14 -13.68 21.96
C ALA A 249 -6.79 -12.46 22.84
N LYS A 250 -5.74 -11.70 22.53
CA LYS A 250 -5.39 -10.44 23.20
C LYS A 250 -6.09 -9.22 22.60
N ALA A 251 -6.55 -9.33 21.35
CA ALA A 251 -7.23 -8.28 20.62
C ALA A 251 -8.72 -8.18 21.02
N HIS A 252 -9.40 -7.15 20.53
CA HIS A 252 -10.84 -7.03 20.69
C HIS A 252 -11.57 -8.20 20.03
N LEU A 253 -12.71 -8.59 20.60
CA LEU A 253 -13.61 -9.55 19.96
C LEU A 253 -14.03 -9.03 18.58
N GLY A 254 -13.86 -9.86 17.53
CA GLY A 254 -14.11 -9.46 16.16
C GLY A 254 -12.98 -8.59 15.56
N CYS A 255 -11.77 -8.68 16.10
CA CYS A 255 -10.58 -8.10 15.50
C CYS A 255 -10.43 -8.59 14.05
N MET A 256 -10.15 -7.66 13.13
CA MET A 256 -9.80 -7.99 11.75
C MET A 256 -8.35 -8.46 11.65
N VAL A 257 -8.07 -9.33 10.68
CA VAL A 257 -6.69 -9.65 10.27
C VAL A 257 -6.53 -9.31 8.80
N GLN A 258 -5.47 -8.60 8.48
CA GLN A 258 -5.17 -8.12 7.13
C GLN A 258 -3.76 -8.55 6.72
N HIS A 259 -3.56 -8.81 5.44
CA HIS A 259 -2.28 -9.22 4.87
C HIS A 259 -2.19 -8.83 3.40
N CYS A 260 -1.21 -8.01 3.04
CA CYS A 260 -1.04 -7.49 1.66
C CYS A 260 -0.71 -8.56 0.60
N LEU A 261 -0.47 -9.79 1.02
CA LEU A 261 -0.10 -10.94 0.18
C LEU A 261 1.20 -10.74 -0.65
N PRO A 262 1.96 -11.85 -0.92
CA PRO A 262 1.67 -13.25 -0.58
C PRO A 262 1.87 -13.53 0.92
N ALA A 263 1.14 -14.49 1.49
CA ALA A 263 1.30 -14.92 2.87
C ALA A 263 2.06 -16.24 2.95
N HIS A 264 2.98 -16.37 3.90
CA HIS A 264 3.69 -17.61 4.22
C HIS A 264 3.06 -18.27 5.44
N ARG A 265 2.05 -19.11 5.21
CA ARG A 265 1.36 -19.85 6.28
C ARG A 265 2.33 -20.71 7.08
N GLY A 266 2.35 -20.48 8.39
CA GLY A 266 3.29 -21.13 9.32
C GLY A 266 4.53 -20.28 9.63
N GLU A 267 4.77 -19.19 8.90
CA GLU A 267 5.76 -18.16 9.21
C GLU A 267 5.08 -16.99 9.95
N GLU A 268 4.78 -15.87 9.29
CA GLU A 268 4.19 -14.67 9.90
C GLU A 268 2.72 -14.81 10.33
N ILE A 269 2.01 -15.80 9.77
CA ILE A 269 0.61 -16.09 10.08
C ILE A 269 0.34 -17.59 10.03
N THR A 270 -0.47 -18.12 10.98
CA THR A 270 -0.89 -19.52 10.91
C THR A 270 -1.94 -19.74 9.83
N ALA A 271 -2.00 -20.97 9.30
CA ALA A 271 -3.00 -21.31 8.29
C ALA A 271 -4.44 -21.13 8.80
N ASP A 272 -4.72 -21.54 10.03
CA ASP A 272 -6.06 -21.46 10.63
C ASP A 272 -6.53 -20.00 10.79
N VAL A 273 -5.64 -19.10 11.24
CA VAL A 273 -5.95 -17.66 11.35
C VAL A 273 -6.15 -17.07 9.97
N PHE A 274 -5.29 -17.39 9.00
CA PHE A 274 -5.45 -16.89 7.64
C PHE A 274 -6.79 -17.31 7.04
N GLU A 275 -7.14 -18.59 7.11
CA GLU A 275 -8.38 -19.10 6.52
C GLU A 275 -9.63 -18.58 7.24
N SER A 276 -9.58 -18.36 8.55
CA SER A 276 -10.71 -17.77 9.29
C SER A 276 -10.94 -16.28 8.97
N HIS A 277 -9.96 -15.59 8.38
CA HIS A 277 -10.03 -14.18 7.97
C HIS A 277 -9.88 -14.01 6.45
N ALA A 278 -9.98 -15.10 5.68
CA ALA A 278 -9.74 -15.10 4.25
C ALA A 278 -10.60 -14.07 3.50
N ASP A 279 -11.88 -13.95 3.84
CA ASP A 279 -12.78 -12.97 3.21
C ASP A 279 -12.24 -11.55 3.37
N GLN A 280 -11.79 -11.16 4.56
CA GLN A 280 -11.23 -9.85 4.84
C GLN A 280 -9.92 -9.59 4.08
N ILE A 281 -9.03 -10.61 4.00
CA ILE A 281 -7.75 -10.53 3.30
C ILE A 281 -7.96 -10.44 1.77
N PHE A 282 -8.93 -11.18 1.23
CA PHE A 282 -9.21 -11.14 -0.21
C PHE A 282 -10.03 -9.91 -0.61
N ASP A 283 -10.87 -9.35 0.27
CA ASP A 283 -11.51 -8.05 0.07
C ASP A 283 -10.48 -6.91 0.06
N GLU A 284 -9.44 -6.98 0.90
CA GLU A 284 -8.29 -6.09 0.84
C GLU A 284 -7.58 -6.17 -0.52
N ALA A 285 -7.36 -7.40 -1.01
CA ALA A 285 -6.77 -7.62 -2.34
C ALA A 285 -7.68 -7.09 -3.47
N GLU A 286 -9.01 -7.24 -3.38
CA GLU A 286 -9.97 -6.64 -4.31
C GLU A 286 -9.90 -5.11 -4.26
N ASN A 287 -9.84 -4.52 -3.08
CA ASN A 287 -9.79 -3.07 -2.90
C ASN A 287 -8.53 -2.42 -3.50
N ARG A 288 -7.48 -3.19 -3.77
CA ARG A 288 -6.35 -2.74 -4.60
C ARG A 288 -6.81 -2.21 -5.96
N LEU A 289 -7.76 -2.88 -6.60
CA LEU A 289 -8.33 -2.41 -7.86
C LEU A 289 -9.04 -1.06 -7.68
N HIS A 290 -9.89 -0.95 -6.67
CA HIS A 290 -10.74 0.22 -6.49
C HIS A 290 -9.97 1.44 -5.98
N ALA A 291 -9.09 1.28 -5.00
CA ALA A 291 -8.19 2.33 -4.52
C ALA A 291 -7.27 2.85 -5.64
N GLN A 292 -6.71 1.96 -6.46
CA GLN A 292 -5.86 2.37 -7.60
C GLN A 292 -6.65 3.05 -8.71
N LYS A 293 -7.91 2.67 -8.96
CA LYS A 293 -8.81 3.42 -9.85
C LYS A 293 -9.00 4.84 -9.34
N ALA A 294 -9.28 5.01 -8.05
CA ALA A 294 -9.42 6.33 -7.44
C ALA A 294 -8.15 7.17 -7.58
N VAL A 295 -6.98 6.58 -7.35
CA VAL A 295 -5.68 7.26 -7.54
C VAL A 295 -5.51 7.70 -8.99
N MET A 296 -5.73 6.80 -9.97
CA MET A 296 -5.60 7.13 -11.39
C MET A 296 -6.53 8.27 -11.80
N VAL A 297 -7.79 8.23 -11.37
CA VAL A 297 -8.75 9.31 -11.62
C VAL A 297 -8.26 10.61 -10.99
N ALA A 298 -7.88 10.60 -9.71
CA ALA A 298 -7.48 11.80 -8.97
C ALA A 298 -6.25 12.50 -9.56
N VAL A 299 -5.32 11.77 -10.22
CA VAL A 299 -4.11 12.36 -10.78
C VAL A 299 -4.17 12.58 -12.30
N MET A 300 -5.00 11.84 -13.03
CA MET A 300 -5.02 11.87 -14.50
C MET A 300 -6.28 12.52 -15.09
N ALA A 301 -7.38 12.61 -14.36
CA ALA A 301 -8.61 13.26 -14.83
C ALA A 301 -8.69 14.71 -14.35
N ASP A 302 -9.49 15.52 -15.05
CA ASP A 302 -9.85 16.86 -14.58
C ASP A 302 -10.86 16.73 -13.41
N LYS A 303 -10.72 17.56 -12.36
CA LYS A 303 -11.64 17.53 -11.19
C LYS A 303 -13.14 17.64 -11.52
N LYS A 304 -13.46 18.23 -12.68
CA LYS A 304 -14.86 18.35 -13.15
C LYS A 304 -15.45 17.03 -13.68
N ASP A 305 -14.61 16.02 -13.90
CA ASP A 305 -15.01 14.76 -14.57
C ASP A 305 -15.26 13.63 -13.55
N TRP A 306 -15.15 13.92 -12.24
CA TRP A 306 -15.37 12.95 -11.16
C TRP A 306 -15.81 13.55 -9.80
#